data_a07246ff57993e0173d4202e0e23dcc3
#
_entry.id   a07246ff57993e0173d4202e0e23dcc3
#
_cell.length_a   1.000
_cell.length_b   1.000
_cell.length_c   1.000
_cell.angle_alpha   90.00
_cell.angle_beta   90.00
_cell.angle_gamma   90.00
#
_symmetry.space_group_name_H-M   'P 1'
#
loop_
_entity.id
_entity.type
_entity.pdbx_description
1 polymer ?
#
loop_
_entity_poly.entity_id
_entity_poly.type
_entity_poly.pdbx_seq_one_letter_code
_entity_poly.pdbx_strand_id
1 'polypeptide(L)'
;MNQILVTQKLYITPELRRKKKLYKLQFFISVLVVCLLSSYYIYAEYDRNKSEEVSQQILAEVQLQNAQENTNIQVTTEDTTTRQVTDDVIIVAIEDNAELDNQIIEPTNKITTQTYTASNGTTYTVEAILNIPRLSINYPIISETSEELLKISLNKYWGPGPNEVGNYCIVGHNYKNKKMFGRLNEIVSGDTVELTDMDGNTLKYTVYDK
;
A
#
# COMPACT_ATOMS: atom_id res chain seq x y z
N MET A 1 -12.43 -38.88 78.16
CA MET A 1 -12.52 -39.44 76.79
C MET A 1 -11.41 -38.83 75.97
N ASN A 2 -10.32 -39.57 75.68
CA ASN A 2 -9.20 -39.08 74.86
C ASN A 2 -9.52 -39.38 73.39
N GLN A 3 -9.81 -38.37 72.60
CA GLN A 3 -9.93 -38.48 71.16
C GLN A 3 -8.51 -38.56 70.56
N ILE A 4 -8.13 -39.73 70.03
CA ILE A 4 -6.91 -39.93 69.26
C ILE A 4 -7.18 -39.39 67.85
N LEU A 5 -6.62 -38.25 67.56
CA LEU A 5 -6.58 -37.67 66.21
C LEU A 5 -5.62 -38.52 65.34
N VAL A 6 -6.14 -39.52 64.60
CA VAL A 6 -5.36 -40.26 63.63
C VAL A 6 -5.21 -39.41 62.36
N THR A 7 -4.09 -38.69 62.26
CA THR A 7 -3.70 -38.06 60.99
C THR A 7 -3.30 -39.17 60.03
N GLN A 8 -4.24 -39.53 59.11
CA GLN A 8 -3.89 -40.40 57.98
C GLN A 8 -2.82 -39.73 57.12
N LYS A 9 -1.58 -40.20 57.23
CA LYS A 9 -0.57 -39.88 56.25
C LYS A 9 -1.04 -40.37 54.89
N LEU A 10 -1.41 -39.45 54.00
CA LEU A 10 -1.78 -39.72 52.61
C LEU A 10 -0.62 -40.49 51.93
N TYR A 11 -0.80 -41.79 51.77
CA TYR A 11 0.16 -42.65 51.08
C TYR A 11 0.12 -42.36 49.58
N ILE A 12 1.14 -41.68 49.08
CA ILE A 12 1.26 -41.38 47.66
C ILE A 12 1.74 -42.58 46.90
N THR A 13 0.82 -43.26 46.19
CA THR A 13 1.16 -44.43 45.37
C THR A 13 2.15 -44.06 44.25
N PRO A 14 2.97 -45.04 43.78
CA PRO A 14 3.92 -44.80 42.66
C PRO A 14 3.22 -44.28 41.40
N GLU A 15 1.97 -44.71 41.15
CA GLU A 15 1.17 -44.23 40.01
C GLU A 15 0.80 -42.76 40.12
N LEU A 16 0.41 -42.30 41.30
CA LEU A 16 0.12 -40.88 41.54
C LEU A 16 1.37 -39.99 41.34
N ARG A 17 2.55 -40.50 41.72
CA ARG A 17 3.84 -39.82 41.47
C ARG A 17 4.14 -39.71 39.97
N ARG A 18 3.86 -40.80 39.18
CA ARG A 18 4.04 -40.78 37.71
C ARG A 18 3.05 -39.78 37.06
N LYS A 19 1.77 -39.86 37.43
CA LYS A 19 0.74 -38.90 36.93
C LYS A 19 1.13 -37.45 37.24
N LYS A 20 1.60 -37.15 38.47
CA LYS A 20 2.05 -35.82 38.85
C LYS A 20 3.25 -35.34 38.02
N LYS A 21 4.21 -36.21 37.66
CA LYS A 21 5.33 -35.88 36.77
C LYS A 21 4.84 -35.62 35.35
N LEU A 22 3.90 -36.42 34.83
CA LEU A 22 3.31 -36.25 33.52
C LEU A 22 2.55 -34.92 33.42
N TYR A 23 1.71 -34.54 34.41
CA TYR A 23 1.01 -33.29 34.45
C TYR A 23 1.99 -32.08 34.49
N LYS A 24 3.08 -32.17 35.26
CA LYS A 24 4.13 -31.14 35.24
C LYS A 24 4.78 -31.03 33.87
N LEU A 25 5.12 -32.14 33.22
CA LEU A 25 5.69 -32.14 31.88
C LEU A 25 4.73 -31.55 30.87
N GLN A 26 3.47 -31.97 30.91
CA GLN A 26 2.43 -31.41 30.03
C GLN A 26 2.22 -29.92 30.23
N PHE A 27 2.27 -29.44 31.47
CA PHE A 27 2.20 -28.00 31.77
C PHE A 27 3.37 -27.25 31.17
N PHE A 28 4.61 -27.74 31.33
CA PHE A 28 5.80 -27.10 30.74
C PHE A 28 5.74 -27.10 29.20
N ILE A 29 5.29 -28.18 28.57
CA ILE A 29 5.10 -28.26 27.13
C ILE A 29 4.05 -27.23 26.69
N SER A 30 2.93 -27.12 27.39
CA SER A 30 1.88 -26.15 27.09
C SER A 30 2.40 -24.71 27.18
N VAL A 31 3.14 -24.38 28.22
CA VAL A 31 3.77 -23.05 28.37
C VAL A 31 4.76 -22.77 27.23
N LEU A 32 5.59 -23.76 26.89
CA LEU A 32 6.56 -23.62 25.80
C LEU A 32 5.86 -23.36 24.45
N VAL A 33 4.78 -24.10 24.16
CA VAL A 33 3.98 -23.88 22.92
C VAL A 33 3.38 -22.47 22.90
N VAL A 34 2.83 -21.99 24.02
CA VAL A 34 2.29 -20.62 24.11
C VAL A 34 3.38 -19.58 23.88
N CYS A 35 4.59 -19.77 24.45
CA CYS A 35 5.72 -18.87 24.24
C CYS A 35 6.17 -18.85 22.77
N LEU A 36 6.23 -20.00 22.11
CA LEU A 36 6.60 -20.08 20.69
C LEU A 36 5.55 -19.39 19.80
N LEU A 37 4.26 -19.61 20.03
CA LEU A 37 3.20 -18.95 19.29
C LEU A 37 3.21 -17.43 19.52
N SER A 38 3.43 -16.99 20.75
CA SER A 38 3.55 -15.56 21.07
C SER A 38 4.74 -14.92 20.38
N SER A 39 5.90 -15.58 20.38
CA SER A 39 7.10 -15.09 19.68
C SER A 39 6.90 -15.00 18.19
N TYR A 40 6.24 -15.99 17.58
CA TYR A 40 5.90 -15.99 16.17
C TYR A 40 4.94 -14.83 15.83
N TYR A 41 3.92 -14.60 16.67
CA TYR A 41 2.98 -13.50 16.47
C TYR A 41 3.68 -12.13 16.53
N ILE A 42 4.55 -11.91 17.51
CA ILE A 42 5.33 -10.67 17.66
C ILE A 42 6.23 -10.47 16.45
N TYR A 43 6.91 -11.53 16.00
CA TYR A 43 7.76 -11.46 14.81
C TYR A 43 6.97 -11.10 13.55
N ALA A 44 5.83 -11.73 13.32
CA ALA A 44 4.98 -11.46 12.16
C ALA A 44 4.42 -10.02 12.17
N GLU A 45 4.09 -9.48 13.35
CA GLU A 45 3.64 -8.09 13.47
C GLU A 45 4.79 -7.10 13.23
N TYR A 46 5.98 -7.40 13.73
CA TYR A 46 7.18 -6.60 13.47
C TYR A 46 7.51 -6.55 11.97
N ASP A 47 7.48 -7.68 11.28
CA ASP A 47 7.74 -7.77 9.84
C ASP A 47 6.74 -6.93 9.03
N ARG A 48 5.44 -7.02 9.36
CA ARG A 48 4.39 -6.19 8.74
C ARG A 48 4.58 -4.69 8.99
N ASN A 49 5.03 -4.29 10.18
CA ASN A 49 5.25 -2.88 10.48
C ASN A 49 6.47 -2.34 9.71
N LYS A 50 7.52 -3.15 9.58
CA LYS A 50 8.69 -2.79 8.78
C LYS A 50 8.36 -2.66 7.29
N SER A 51 7.55 -3.54 6.75
CA SER A 51 7.07 -3.46 5.36
C SER A 51 6.24 -2.21 5.10
N GLU A 52 5.37 -1.83 6.04
CA GLU A 52 4.61 -0.58 5.97
C GLU A 52 5.51 0.66 5.98
N GLU A 53 6.53 0.66 6.84
CA GLU A 53 7.50 1.76 6.89
C GLU A 53 8.19 1.96 5.55
N VAL A 54 8.62 0.88 4.89
CA VAL A 54 9.20 0.90 3.54
C VAL A 54 8.22 1.49 2.54
N SER A 55 6.95 1.08 2.56
CA SER A 55 5.92 1.60 1.66
C SER A 55 5.71 3.10 1.84
N GLN A 56 5.64 3.58 3.08
CA GLN A 56 5.48 5.00 3.37
C GLN A 56 6.72 5.83 3.01
N GLN A 57 7.93 5.27 3.12
CA GLN A 57 9.15 5.92 2.63
C GLN A 57 9.10 6.10 1.11
N ILE A 58 8.73 5.07 0.37
CA ILE A 58 8.57 5.14 -1.08
C ILE A 58 7.52 6.20 -1.43
N LEU A 59 6.36 6.20 -0.77
CA LEU A 59 5.31 7.18 -1.00
C LEU A 59 5.78 8.62 -0.77
N ALA A 60 6.51 8.87 0.32
CA ALA A 60 7.04 10.20 0.64
C ALA A 60 8.04 10.68 -0.41
N GLU A 61 8.91 9.80 -0.89
CA GLU A 61 9.92 10.12 -1.90
C GLU A 61 9.28 10.43 -3.26
N VAL A 62 8.29 9.64 -3.69
CA VAL A 62 7.49 9.91 -4.90
C VAL A 62 6.82 11.27 -4.83
N GLN A 63 6.19 11.58 -3.70
CA GLN A 63 5.49 12.86 -3.52
C GLN A 63 6.45 14.05 -3.53
N LEU A 64 7.67 13.91 -2.97
CA LEU A 64 8.69 14.95 -2.99
C LEU A 64 9.19 15.20 -4.42
N GLN A 65 9.43 14.16 -5.20
CA GLN A 65 9.89 14.30 -6.59
C GLN A 65 8.81 14.96 -7.46
N ASN A 66 7.57 14.52 -7.36
CA ASN A 66 6.45 15.14 -8.09
C ASN A 66 6.25 16.63 -7.72
N ALA A 67 6.49 16.99 -6.45
CA ALA A 67 6.41 18.39 -6.01
C ALA A 67 7.55 19.26 -6.58
N GLN A 68 8.75 18.71 -6.70
CA GLN A 68 9.92 19.42 -7.24
C GLN A 68 9.80 19.62 -8.75
N GLU A 69 9.29 18.64 -9.48
CA GLU A 69 9.10 18.71 -10.93
C GLU A 69 8.05 19.77 -11.29
N ASN A 70 6.95 19.84 -10.57
CA ASN A 70 5.94 20.90 -10.72
C ASN A 70 6.47 22.31 -10.42
N THR A 71 7.46 22.44 -9.54
CA THR A 71 8.07 23.75 -9.21
C THR A 71 9.04 24.21 -10.31
N ASN A 72 9.74 23.30 -10.97
CA ASN A 72 10.65 23.62 -12.08
C ASN A 72 9.91 24.06 -13.35
N ILE A 73 8.69 23.57 -13.59
CA ILE A 73 7.88 23.99 -14.74
C ILE A 73 7.37 25.42 -14.58
N GLN A 74 7.14 25.90 -13.36
CA GLN A 74 6.73 27.30 -13.12
C GLN A 74 7.86 28.32 -13.23
N VAL A 75 9.13 27.94 -13.05
CA VAL A 75 10.26 28.88 -13.11
C VAL A 75 10.71 29.16 -14.54
N THR A 76 10.33 28.34 -15.51
CA THR A 76 10.73 28.53 -16.92
C THR A 76 9.76 29.41 -17.73
N THR A 77 8.69 29.93 -17.12
CA THR A 77 7.65 30.73 -17.83
C THR A 77 7.59 32.19 -17.40
N GLU A 78 8.58 32.71 -16.66
CA GLU A 78 8.72 34.13 -16.40
C GLU A 78 9.95 34.72 -17.12
N ASP A 79 9.86 34.89 -18.42
CA ASP A 79 10.38 36.10 -19.05
C ASP A 79 9.64 36.39 -20.38
N THR A 80 9.20 37.64 -20.46
CA THR A 80 8.77 38.38 -21.65
C THR A 80 7.32 38.25 -22.11
N THR A 81 6.48 39.10 -21.66
CA THR A 81 5.72 40.13 -22.38
C THR A 81 4.35 40.39 -21.75
N THR A 82 4.26 41.58 -21.14
CA THR A 82 3.03 42.28 -20.81
C THR A 82 2.08 42.31 -22.02
N ARG A 83 0.94 41.62 -21.94
CA ARG A 83 -0.24 41.89 -22.76
C ARG A 83 -1.50 41.93 -21.92
N GLN A 84 -2.16 43.07 -21.99
CA GLN A 84 -3.45 43.38 -21.36
C GLN A 84 -4.52 42.36 -21.75
N VAL A 85 -5.28 41.95 -20.75
CA VAL A 85 -6.49 41.15 -20.91
C VAL A 85 -7.60 42.08 -21.38
N THR A 86 -8.06 41.90 -22.60
CA THR A 86 -9.37 42.33 -23.02
C THR A 86 -10.19 41.07 -23.33
N ASP A 87 -11.39 41.01 -22.73
CA ASP A 87 -12.42 40.01 -23.00
C ASP A 87 -12.69 39.96 -24.48
N ASP A 88 -12.40 38.84 -25.15
CA ASP A 88 -13.03 38.49 -26.42
C ASP A 88 -13.08 36.97 -26.60
N VAL A 89 -14.29 36.50 -26.78
CA VAL A 89 -14.66 35.13 -27.12
C VAL A 89 -14.02 34.77 -28.46
N ILE A 90 -13.06 33.88 -28.50
CA ILE A 90 -12.49 33.35 -29.75
C ILE A 90 -13.44 32.29 -30.29
N ILE A 91 -14.24 32.65 -31.29
CA ILE A 91 -14.93 31.70 -32.17
C ILE A 91 -13.89 31.23 -33.20
N VAL A 92 -13.43 30.00 -33.10
CA VAL A 92 -12.59 29.38 -34.13
C VAL A 92 -13.51 28.93 -35.27
N ALA A 93 -13.53 29.68 -36.36
CA ALA A 93 -14.08 29.22 -37.63
C ALA A 93 -13.08 28.23 -38.25
N ILE A 94 -13.52 27.01 -38.45
CA ILE A 94 -12.78 25.99 -39.20
C ILE A 94 -12.98 26.29 -40.69
N GLU A 95 -12.00 26.89 -41.32
CA GLU A 95 -11.95 26.89 -42.80
C GLU A 95 -11.21 25.64 -43.25
N ASP A 96 -11.90 24.84 -44.06
CA ASP A 96 -11.36 23.74 -44.84
C ASP A 96 -10.28 24.27 -45.80
N ASN A 97 -9.01 23.94 -45.53
CA ASN A 97 -8.02 23.82 -46.59
C ASN A 97 -7.01 22.72 -46.21
N ALA A 98 -7.05 21.68 -47.01
CA ALA A 98 -6.18 20.55 -46.97
C ALA A 98 -4.72 20.95 -47.29
N GLU A 99 -3.85 20.79 -46.31
CA GLU A 99 -2.48 20.33 -46.54
C GLU A 99 -2.09 19.54 -45.30
N LEU A 100 -2.01 18.21 -45.48
CA LEU A 100 -1.45 17.28 -44.51
C LEU A 100 0.03 17.60 -44.35
N ASP A 101 0.36 18.48 -43.39
CA ASP A 101 1.68 18.47 -42.79
C ASP A 101 1.67 17.39 -41.70
N ASN A 102 2.30 16.24 -42.05
CA ASN A 102 2.62 15.19 -41.10
C ASN A 102 3.64 15.70 -40.10
N GLN A 103 3.20 16.54 -39.17
CA GLN A 103 3.94 16.68 -37.92
C GLN A 103 3.78 15.36 -37.17
N ILE A 104 4.82 14.55 -37.30
CA ILE A 104 5.11 13.46 -36.39
C ILE A 104 5.20 14.15 -35.02
N ILE A 105 4.12 14.08 -34.24
CA ILE A 105 4.18 14.39 -32.82
C ILE A 105 5.09 13.27 -32.27
N GLU A 106 6.36 13.62 -32.05
CA GLU A 106 7.24 12.74 -31.29
C GLU A 106 6.51 12.40 -30.00
N PRO A 107 6.42 11.11 -29.61
CA PRO A 107 5.79 10.75 -28.37
C PRO A 107 6.56 11.48 -27.26
N THR A 108 5.92 12.46 -26.64
CA THR A 108 6.40 13.04 -25.38
C THR A 108 6.73 11.86 -24.51
N ASN A 109 7.97 11.77 -24.04
CA ASN A 109 8.51 10.64 -23.31
C ASN A 109 7.75 10.54 -21.97
N LYS A 110 6.58 9.89 -22.01
CA LYS A 110 5.72 9.73 -20.84
C LYS A 110 6.47 8.86 -19.82
N ILE A 111 6.68 9.39 -18.63
CA ILE A 111 7.30 8.64 -17.53
C ILE A 111 6.27 7.62 -17.06
N THR A 112 6.43 6.38 -17.47
CA THR A 112 5.48 5.31 -17.10
C THR A 112 5.81 4.69 -15.73
N THR A 113 7.09 4.71 -15.33
CA THR A 113 7.57 4.14 -14.07
C THR A 113 8.76 4.91 -13.54
N GLN A 114 8.92 4.93 -12.22
CA GLN A 114 10.10 5.47 -11.54
C GLN A 114 10.64 4.47 -10.51
N THR A 115 11.95 4.47 -10.29
CA THR A 115 12.61 3.54 -9.36
C THR A 115 13.03 4.26 -8.08
N TYR A 116 12.73 3.64 -6.94
CA TYR A 116 13.05 4.15 -5.60
C TYR A 116 13.82 3.13 -4.81
N THR A 117 14.90 3.55 -4.16
CA THR A 117 15.68 2.68 -3.28
C THR A 117 15.33 2.96 -1.83
N ALA A 118 14.65 2.03 -1.20
CA ALA A 118 14.23 2.17 0.18
C ALA A 118 15.41 1.97 1.17
N SER A 119 15.20 2.32 2.43
CA SER A 119 16.20 2.20 3.51
C SER A 119 16.72 0.78 3.74
N ASN A 120 15.98 -0.24 3.28
CA ASN A 120 16.40 -1.64 3.30
C ASN A 120 17.41 -1.99 2.19
N GLY A 121 17.78 -1.03 1.32
CA GLY A 121 18.67 -1.21 0.18
C GLY A 121 18.03 -1.88 -1.04
N THR A 122 16.73 -2.15 -1.02
CA THR A 122 15.99 -2.73 -2.14
C THR A 122 15.40 -1.63 -3.01
N THR A 123 15.51 -1.79 -4.33
CA THR A 123 14.94 -0.87 -5.32
C THR A 123 13.56 -1.37 -5.76
N TYR A 124 12.59 -0.48 -5.77
CA TYR A 124 11.21 -0.72 -6.18
C TYR A 124 10.85 0.15 -7.37
N THR A 125 10.18 -0.42 -8.36
CA THR A 125 9.68 0.33 -9.52
C THR A 125 8.22 0.67 -9.29
N VAL A 126 7.89 1.96 -9.19
CA VAL A 126 6.55 2.48 -8.95
C VAL A 126 5.98 3.04 -10.24
N GLU A 127 4.70 2.84 -10.50
CA GLU A 127 4.02 3.37 -11.68
C GLU A 127 2.86 4.32 -11.34
N ALA A 128 2.35 4.30 -10.11
CA ALA A 128 1.28 5.20 -9.68
C ALA A 128 1.18 5.31 -8.15
N ILE A 129 0.38 6.27 -7.69
CA ILE A 129 -0.08 6.38 -6.30
C ILE A 129 -1.59 6.23 -6.30
N LEU A 130 -2.12 5.33 -5.46
CA LEU A 130 -3.55 5.18 -5.19
C LEU A 130 -3.91 5.89 -3.90
N ASN A 131 -4.91 6.79 -3.97
CA ASN A 131 -5.50 7.44 -2.80
C ASN A 131 -7.02 7.23 -2.76
N ILE A 132 -7.52 6.73 -1.62
CA ILE A 132 -8.96 6.64 -1.33
C ILE A 132 -9.21 7.41 -0.03
N PRO A 133 -9.50 8.73 -0.11
CA PRO A 133 -9.49 9.62 1.05
C PRO A 133 -10.43 9.17 2.17
N ARG A 134 -11.66 8.73 1.83
CA ARG A 134 -12.64 8.27 2.82
C ARG A 134 -12.15 7.07 3.65
N LEU A 135 -11.34 6.21 3.05
CA LEU A 135 -10.79 5.02 3.72
C LEU A 135 -9.41 5.25 4.31
N SER A 136 -8.81 6.44 4.12
CA SER A 136 -7.41 6.72 4.47
C SER A 136 -6.45 5.68 3.89
N ILE A 137 -6.72 5.23 2.66
CA ILE A 137 -5.83 4.36 1.88
C ILE A 137 -5.01 5.28 0.98
N ASN A 138 -3.69 5.28 1.17
CA ASN A 138 -2.76 6.06 0.36
C ASN A 138 -1.45 5.28 0.23
N TYR A 139 -1.24 4.65 -0.94
CA TYR A 139 -0.14 3.72 -1.18
C TYR A 139 0.43 3.86 -2.60
N PRO A 140 1.76 3.69 -2.76
CA PRO A 140 2.36 3.54 -4.07
C PRO A 140 1.96 2.20 -4.69
N ILE A 141 1.86 2.18 -6.01
CA ILE A 141 1.60 0.96 -6.80
C ILE A 141 2.91 0.55 -7.47
N ILE A 142 3.41 -0.61 -7.09
CA ILE A 142 4.59 -1.23 -7.69
C ILE A 142 4.19 -1.84 -9.03
N SER A 143 5.00 -1.62 -10.07
CA SER A 143 4.70 -2.01 -11.46
C SER A 143 4.64 -3.52 -11.70
N GLU A 144 5.18 -4.31 -10.80
CA GLU A 144 5.24 -5.77 -10.88
C GLU A 144 4.57 -6.41 -9.67
N THR A 145 4.15 -7.69 -9.81
CA THR A 145 3.52 -8.45 -8.73
C THR A 145 4.37 -9.67 -8.36
N SER A 146 4.74 -9.77 -7.08
CA SER A 146 5.28 -10.97 -6.45
C SER A 146 4.80 -11.07 -5.00
N GLU A 147 4.98 -12.23 -4.37
CA GLU A 147 4.62 -12.40 -2.96
C GLU A 147 5.42 -11.47 -2.04
N GLU A 148 6.67 -11.20 -2.38
CA GLU A 148 7.55 -10.27 -1.65
C GLU A 148 7.09 -8.83 -1.81
N LEU A 149 6.79 -8.40 -3.03
CA LEU A 149 6.34 -7.04 -3.34
C LEU A 149 4.96 -6.74 -2.74
N LEU A 150 4.06 -7.73 -2.73
CA LEU A 150 2.74 -7.59 -2.08
C LEU A 150 2.84 -7.33 -0.58
N LYS A 151 3.91 -7.77 0.09
CA LYS A 151 4.15 -7.44 1.51
C LYS A 151 4.51 -5.97 1.70
N ILE A 152 5.10 -5.34 0.69
CA ILE A 152 5.59 -3.96 0.75
C ILE A 152 4.46 -2.98 0.46
N SER A 153 3.76 -3.12 -0.69
CA SER A 153 2.74 -2.17 -1.13
C SER A 153 1.69 -2.79 -2.03
N LEU A 154 0.85 -1.94 -2.62
CA LEU A 154 -0.05 -2.33 -3.70
C LEU A 154 0.76 -2.61 -4.96
N ASN A 155 0.29 -3.54 -5.79
CA ASN A 155 0.97 -3.96 -7.00
C ASN A 155 0.02 -3.92 -8.20
N LYS A 156 0.54 -3.57 -9.36
CA LYS A 156 -0.14 -3.82 -10.63
C LYS A 156 -0.24 -5.32 -10.85
N TYR A 157 -1.45 -5.78 -11.08
CA TYR A 157 -1.68 -7.18 -11.40
C TYR A 157 -1.81 -7.40 -12.90
N TRP A 158 -2.56 -6.53 -13.59
CA TRP A 158 -2.84 -6.65 -15.02
C TRP A 158 -3.40 -5.35 -15.59
N GLY A 159 -3.29 -5.17 -16.90
CA GLY A 159 -3.92 -4.09 -17.65
C GLY A 159 -2.94 -3.06 -18.23
N PRO A 160 -3.47 -1.97 -18.83
CA PRO A 160 -2.66 -0.86 -19.35
C PRO A 160 -1.93 -0.11 -18.23
N GLY A 161 -1.30 1.01 -18.57
CA GLY A 161 -0.73 1.93 -17.58
C GLY A 161 -1.80 2.66 -16.75
N PRO A 162 -1.38 3.32 -15.65
CA PRO A 162 -2.28 4.14 -14.86
C PRO A 162 -2.83 5.28 -15.72
N ASN A 163 -4.12 5.62 -15.52
CA ASN A 163 -4.84 6.67 -16.23
C ASN A 163 -4.95 6.46 -17.75
N GLU A 164 -4.68 5.26 -18.25
CA GLU A 164 -4.89 4.86 -19.63
C GLU A 164 -6.24 4.18 -19.83
N VAL A 165 -6.72 4.16 -21.10
CA VAL A 165 -7.97 3.50 -21.43
C VAL A 165 -7.87 2.00 -21.30
N GLY A 166 -8.71 1.39 -20.46
CA GLY A 166 -8.76 -0.05 -20.24
C GLY A 166 -8.99 -0.41 -18.77
N ASN A 167 -8.84 -1.69 -18.45
CA ASN A 167 -8.99 -2.18 -17.08
C ASN A 167 -7.63 -2.22 -16.40
N TYR A 168 -7.37 -1.29 -15.52
CA TYR A 168 -6.19 -1.26 -14.67
C TYR A 168 -6.47 -2.03 -13.36
N CYS A 169 -5.85 -3.20 -13.20
CA CYS A 169 -6.09 -4.10 -12.07
C CYS A 169 -4.99 -3.97 -11.03
N ILE A 170 -5.36 -3.60 -9.81
CA ILE A 170 -4.47 -3.44 -8.66
C ILE A 170 -4.76 -4.54 -7.65
N VAL A 171 -3.72 -5.14 -7.10
CA VAL A 171 -3.80 -6.13 -6.03
C VAL A 171 -3.04 -5.67 -4.80
N GLY A 172 -3.51 -6.05 -3.64
CA GLY A 172 -2.89 -5.72 -2.35
C GLY A 172 -3.44 -6.57 -1.22
N HIS A 173 -2.69 -6.67 -0.14
CA HIS A 173 -3.15 -7.41 1.04
C HIS A 173 -4.34 -6.73 1.74
N ASN A 174 -5.28 -7.55 2.17
CA ASN A 174 -6.39 -7.17 3.05
C ASN A 174 -6.03 -7.51 4.50
N TYR A 175 -5.22 -6.67 5.13
CA TYR A 175 -4.77 -6.92 6.50
C TYR A 175 -5.83 -6.56 7.56
N LYS A 176 -5.97 -7.40 8.59
CA LYS A 176 -6.88 -7.16 9.73
C LYS A 176 -6.55 -5.88 10.51
N ASN A 177 -5.29 -5.44 10.48
CA ASN A 177 -4.85 -4.18 11.09
C ASN A 177 -5.15 -2.93 10.23
N LYS A 178 -5.98 -3.08 9.19
CA LYS A 178 -6.49 -2.03 8.30
C LYS A 178 -5.45 -1.39 7.36
N LYS A 179 -4.26 -1.99 7.22
CA LYS A 179 -3.25 -1.58 6.27
C LYS A 179 -3.59 -2.03 4.85
N MET A 180 -3.01 -1.35 3.87
CA MET A 180 -3.27 -1.57 2.44
C MET A 180 -4.77 -1.61 2.14
N PHE A 181 -5.29 -2.71 1.57
CA PHE A 181 -6.72 -2.88 1.31
C PHE A 181 -7.53 -3.40 2.51
N GLY A 182 -6.97 -3.35 3.73
CA GLY A 182 -7.63 -3.81 4.94
C GLY A 182 -8.96 -3.10 5.28
N ARG A 183 -9.22 -1.93 4.66
CA ARG A 183 -10.48 -1.20 4.78
C ARG A 183 -11.31 -1.20 3.49
N LEU A 184 -10.86 -1.87 2.44
CA LEU A 184 -11.55 -1.82 1.15
C LEU A 184 -12.98 -2.38 1.21
N ASN A 185 -13.27 -3.25 2.18
CA ASN A 185 -14.64 -3.72 2.43
C ASN A 185 -15.61 -2.61 2.87
N GLU A 186 -15.10 -1.48 3.34
CA GLU A 186 -15.89 -0.31 3.77
C GLU A 186 -16.24 0.61 2.58
N ILE A 187 -15.69 0.38 1.37
CA ILE A 187 -15.95 1.21 0.18
C ILE A 187 -17.42 1.11 -0.22
N VAL A 188 -17.99 2.21 -0.69
CA VAL A 188 -19.39 2.28 -1.16
C VAL A 188 -19.47 2.99 -2.50
N SER A 189 -20.55 2.74 -3.23
CA SER A 189 -20.85 3.46 -4.47
C SER A 189 -20.90 4.97 -4.21
N GLY A 190 -20.28 5.73 -5.08
CA GLY A 190 -20.11 7.19 -4.94
C GLY A 190 -18.81 7.63 -4.29
N ASP A 191 -18.03 6.72 -3.68
CA ASP A 191 -16.72 7.06 -3.16
C ASP A 191 -15.76 7.47 -4.28
N THR A 192 -14.83 8.36 -3.94
CA THR A 192 -13.79 8.81 -4.87
C THR A 192 -12.51 7.99 -4.66
N VAL A 193 -11.95 7.53 -5.77
CA VAL A 193 -10.63 6.91 -5.87
C VAL A 193 -9.78 7.82 -6.75
N GLU A 194 -8.64 8.25 -6.26
CA GLU A 194 -7.68 9.09 -6.96
C GLU A 194 -6.48 8.24 -7.37
N LEU A 195 -6.10 8.32 -8.63
CA LEU A 195 -4.93 7.64 -9.18
C LEU A 195 -4.00 8.67 -9.80
N THR A 196 -2.80 8.79 -9.24
CA THR A 196 -1.76 9.70 -9.71
C THR A 196 -0.68 8.91 -10.41
N ASP A 197 -0.40 9.22 -11.68
CA ASP A 197 0.70 8.62 -12.45
C ASP A 197 2.06 9.25 -12.10
N MET A 198 3.13 8.75 -12.70
CA MET A 198 4.49 9.24 -12.43
C MET A 198 4.80 10.60 -13.07
N ASP A 199 3.97 11.07 -13.98
CA ASP A 199 4.03 12.45 -14.50
C ASP A 199 3.28 13.45 -13.60
N GLY A 200 2.72 13.00 -12.47
CA GLY A 200 1.98 13.82 -11.52
C GLY A 200 0.51 14.07 -11.89
N ASN A 201 0.00 13.47 -12.99
CA ASN A 201 -1.39 13.63 -13.39
C ASN A 201 -2.31 12.77 -12.51
N THR A 202 -3.27 13.40 -11.87
CA THR A 202 -4.24 12.72 -11.02
C THR A 202 -5.60 12.65 -11.69
N LEU A 203 -6.13 11.44 -11.92
CA LEU A 203 -7.51 11.24 -12.30
C LEU A 203 -8.34 10.77 -11.11
N LYS A 204 -9.60 11.22 -11.09
CA LYS A 204 -10.59 10.86 -10.07
C LYS A 204 -11.60 9.89 -10.66
N TYR A 205 -11.71 8.75 -10.03
CA TYR A 205 -12.67 7.71 -10.39
C TYR A 205 -13.76 7.65 -9.32
N THR A 206 -14.99 7.39 -9.76
CA THR A 206 -16.12 7.18 -8.84
C THR A 206 -16.45 5.71 -8.77
N VAL A 207 -16.53 5.17 -7.57
CA VAL A 207 -16.96 3.79 -7.35
C VAL A 207 -18.43 3.66 -7.74
N TYR A 208 -18.73 2.79 -8.69
CA TYR A 208 -20.12 2.58 -9.14
C TYR A 208 -20.69 1.26 -8.60
N ASP A 209 -19.87 0.24 -8.38
CA ASP A 209 -20.26 -1.07 -7.87
C ASP A 209 -19.15 -1.68 -7.01
N LYS A 210 -19.53 -2.72 -6.21
CA LYS A 210 -18.64 -3.38 -5.25
C LYS A 210 -18.91 -4.88 -5.20
#